data_067b7b1ccca12a102cd5e81349fe28a3
#
_entry.id   067b7b1ccca12a102cd5e81349fe28a3
#
_cell.length_a   1.000
_cell.length_b   1.000
_cell.length_c   1.000
_cell.angle_alpha   90.00
_cell.angle_beta   90.00
_cell.angle_gamma   90.00
#
_symmetry.space_group_name_H-M   'P 1'
#
loop_
_entity.id
_entity.type
_entity.pdbx_description
1 polymer ?
#
loop_
_entity_poly.entity_id
_entity_poly.type
_entity_poly.pdbx_seq_one_letter_code
_entity_poly.pdbx_strand_id
1 'polypeptide(L)'
;MADSKADSDYIEEARERYTESSDAWSEVRDASLEDRKFSRLSDQWPEEVLSSRLREAKPALTINKMQAFIRQIVNDARQNKPSINVRPVDNIADPRTAEIMNGLIRHIEATSDADVAYDTAVECAVDGGFGFFALDIDYARDDTFDLDIKFRRIGNPFAILWV
;
A
#
# COMPACT_ATOMS: atom_id res chain seq x y z
N MET A 1 -6.76 27.69 29.43
CA MET A 1 -5.62 26.99 30.07
C MET A 1 -5.83 25.48 30.23
N ALA A 2 -7.05 24.93 30.30
CA ALA A 2 -7.31 23.50 30.32
C ALA A 2 -7.11 22.82 28.93
N ASP A 3 -7.48 23.47 27.84
CA ASP A 3 -7.30 22.95 26.48
C ASP A 3 -5.81 22.72 26.08
N SER A 4 -4.94 23.64 26.48
CA SER A 4 -3.51 23.54 26.14
C SER A 4 -2.79 22.36 26.78
N LYS A 5 -3.27 21.87 27.94
CA LYS A 5 -2.68 20.70 28.61
C LYS A 5 -3.16 19.39 27.98
N ALA A 6 -4.44 19.33 27.64
CA ALA A 6 -5.00 18.20 26.91
C ALA A 6 -4.34 18.03 25.52
N ASP A 7 -4.13 19.11 24.78
CA ASP A 7 -3.43 19.08 23.50
C ASP A 7 -1.98 18.60 23.63
N SER A 8 -1.29 19.00 24.70
CA SER A 8 0.06 18.53 25.00
C SER A 8 0.11 17.02 25.28
N ASP A 9 -0.83 16.52 26.08
CA ASP A 9 -0.91 15.10 26.42
C ASP A 9 -1.24 14.23 25.18
N TYR A 10 -2.10 14.70 24.29
CA TYR A 10 -2.40 14.01 23.01
C TYR A 10 -1.18 13.97 22.06
N ILE A 11 -0.41 15.06 22.00
CA ILE A 11 0.81 15.10 21.17
C ILE A 11 1.87 14.17 21.73
N GLU A 12 2.01 14.07 23.05
CA GLU A 12 2.96 13.17 23.70
C GLU A 12 2.57 11.71 23.45
N GLU A 13 1.30 11.34 23.64
CA GLU A 13 0.78 10.02 23.32
C GLU A 13 0.98 9.66 21.83
N ALA A 14 0.72 10.58 20.93
CA ALA A 14 0.93 10.36 19.50
C ALA A 14 2.40 10.12 19.15
N ARG A 15 3.32 10.82 19.82
CA ARG A 15 4.77 10.61 19.64
C ARG A 15 5.23 9.27 20.18
N GLU A 16 4.75 8.86 21.35
CA GLU A 16 5.07 7.55 21.93
C GLU A 16 4.61 6.43 20.97
N ARG A 17 3.36 6.47 20.53
CA ARG A 17 2.81 5.50 19.55
C ARG A 17 3.60 5.48 18.23
N TYR A 18 3.99 6.67 17.75
CA TYR A 18 4.82 6.76 16.56
C TYR A 18 6.18 6.07 16.74
N THR A 19 6.85 6.33 17.86
CA THR A 19 8.16 5.75 18.16
C THR A 19 8.05 4.23 18.30
N GLU A 20 7.07 3.77 19.07
CA GLU A 20 6.82 2.34 19.30
C GLU A 20 6.52 1.60 17.99
N SER A 21 5.65 2.16 17.13
CA SER A 21 5.37 1.61 15.82
C SER A 21 6.60 1.64 14.90
N SER A 22 7.34 2.74 14.88
CA SER A 22 8.55 2.88 14.06
C SER A 22 9.62 1.86 14.42
N ASP A 23 9.83 1.63 15.72
CA ASP A 23 10.82 0.68 16.22
C ASP A 23 10.39 -0.77 15.94
N ALA A 24 9.11 -1.09 16.15
CA ALA A 24 8.58 -2.43 15.91
C ALA A 24 8.70 -2.86 14.43
N TRP A 25 8.61 -1.89 13.50
CA TRP A 25 8.64 -2.16 12.06
C TRP A 25 9.96 -1.84 11.38
N SER A 26 10.98 -1.40 12.11
CA SER A 26 12.26 -0.99 11.54
C SER A 26 12.92 -2.09 10.70
N GLU A 27 13.03 -3.31 11.23
CA GLU A 27 13.64 -4.45 10.53
C GLU A 27 12.88 -4.83 9.25
N VAL A 28 11.54 -4.85 9.31
CA VAL A 28 10.69 -5.18 8.15
C VAL A 28 10.81 -4.11 7.06
N ARG A 29 10.87 -2.84 7.46
CA ARG A 29 11.04 -1.71 6.55
C ARG A 29 12.41 -1.73 5.87
N ASP A 30 13.46 -2.01 6.62
CA ASP A 30 14.82 -2.10 6.09
C ASP A 30 14.96 -3.26 5.11
N ALA A 31 14.45 -4.45 5.45
CA ALA A 31 14.40 -5.59 4.54
C ALA A 31 13.61 -5.28 3.25
N SER A 32 12.43 -4.67 3.38
CA SER A 32 11.62 -4.24 2.24
C SER A 32 12.34 -3.21 1.36
N LEU A 33 13.09 -2.31 1.98
CA LEU A 33 13.87 -1.32 1.23
C LEU A 33 15.02 -1.97 0.45
N GLU A 34 15.68 -2.97 1.03
CA GLU A 34 16.71 -3.77 0.34
C GLU A 34 16.13 -4.54 -0.84
N ASP A 35 14.99 -5.21 -0.65
CA ASP A 35 14.30 -5.93 -1.73
C ASP A 35 13.93 -5.00 -2.90
N ARG A 36 13.41 -3.82 -2.59
CA ARG A 36 13.07 -2.82 -3.62
C ARG A 36 14.30 -2.24 -4.32
N LYS A 37 15.41 -2.04 -3.62
CA LYS A 37 16.69 -1.66 -4.23
C LYS A 37 17.18 -2.77 -5.16
N PHE A 38 17.09 -4.02 -4.72
CA PHE A 38 17.48 -5.17 -5.52
C PHE A 38 16.63 -5.28 -6.80
N SER A 39 15.31 -5.19 -6.68
CA SER A 39 14.38 -5.29 -7.82
C SER A 39 14.57 -4.15 -8.84
N ARG A 40 15.02 -2.97 -8.39
CA ARG A 40 15.23 -1.77 -9.22
C ARG A 40 16.66 -1.55 -9.69
N LEU A 41 17.55 -2.52 -9.46
CA LEU A 41 18.97 -2.45 -9.79
C LEU A 41 19.77 -1.35 -9.06
N SER A 42 19.34 -0.92 -7.89
CA SER A 42 20.18 -0.11 -7.03
C SER A 42 21.10 -1.03 -6.23
N ASP A 43 22.36 -0.65 -6.09
CA ASP A 43 23.33 -1.29 -5.21
C ASP A 43 23.51 -2.82 -5.40
N GLN A 44 23.52 -3.27 -6.68
CA GLN A 44 23.66 -4.71 -7.03
C GLN A 44 25.06 -5.26 -6.78
N TRP A 45 26.05 -4.40 -6.71
CA TRP A 45 27.43 -4.78 -6.54
C TRP A 45 27.96 -4.26 -5.20
N PRO A 46 28.54 -5.11 -4.35
CA PRO A 46 29.28 -4.63 -3.18
C PRO A 46 30.35 -3.61 -3.62
N GLU A 47 30.48 -2.51 -2.88
CA GLU A 47 31.31 -1.37 -3.26
C GLU A 47 32.77 -1.77 -3.49
N GLU A 48 33.32 -2.69 -2.67
CA GLU A 48 34.67 -3.22 -2.80
C GLU A 48 34.87 -3.96 -4.12
N VAL A 49 33.89 -4.80 -4.51
CA VAL A 49 33.92 -5.57 -5.73
C VAL A 49 33.80 -4.66 -6.96
N LEU A 50 32.89 -3.70 -6.92
CA LEU A 50 32.68 -2.73 -7.98
C LEU A 50 33.96 -1.89 -8.21
N SER A 51 34.55 -1.37 -7.15
CA SER A 51 35.76 -0.56 -7.21
C SER A 51 36.99 -1.36 -7.73
N SER A 52 37.09 -2.64 -7.36
CA SER A 52 38.11 -3.52 -7.87
C SER A 52 37.95 -3.77 -9.37
N ARG A 53 36.73 -4.08 -9.82
CA ARG A 53 36.46 -4.30 -11.26
C ARG A 53 36.70 -3.03 -12.09
N LEU A 54 36.31 -1.86 -11.59
CA LEU A 54 36.56 -0.58 -12.25
C LEU A 54 38.08 -0.29 -12.39
N ARG A 55 38.86 -0.59 -11.35
CA ARG A 55 40.34 -0.44 -11.41
C ARG A 55 41.02 -1.38 -12.45
N GLU A 56 40.42 -2.57 -12.60
CA GLU A 56 40.91 -3.56 -13.55
C GLU A 56 40.29 -3.39 -14.97
N ALA A 57 39.55 -2.31 -15.22
CA ALA A 57 38.81 -2.07 -16.45
C ALA A 57 37.89 -3.24 -16.88
N LYS A 58 37.37 -3.99 -15.88
CA LYS A 58 36.41 -5.08 -16.09
C LYS A 58 35.01 -4.56 -16.12
N PRO A 59 34.15 -5.03 -17.04
CA PRO A 59 32.73 -4.57 -17.05
C PRO A 59 31.96 -5.06 -15.80
N ALA A 60 31.15 -4.18 -15.23
CA ALA A 60 30.18 -4.51 -14.19
C ALA A 60 28.76 -4.42 -14.80
N LEU A 61 28.34 -5.51 -15.44
CA LEU A 61 27.02 -5.57 -16.08
C LEU A 61 26.00 -6.16 -15.11
N THR A 62 24.86 -5.50 -15.01
CA THR A 62 23.69 -5.99 -14.27
C THR A 62 22.51 -6.14 -15.21
N ILE A 63 21.90 -7.33 -15.22
CA ILE A 63 20.74 -7.63 -16.07
C ILE A 63 19.54 -7.89 -15.16
N ASN A 64 18.56 -7.01 -15.20
CA ASN A 64 17.34 -7.14 -14.40
C ASN A 64 16.40 -8.19 -14.98
N LYS A 65 16.32 -9.34 -14.30
CA LYS A 65 15.33 -10.37 -14.61
C LYS A 65 14.12 -10.34 -13.66
N MET A 66 14.25 -9.69 -12.49
CA MET A 66 13.19 -9.67 -11.46
C MET A 66 11.93 -8.98 -11.96
N GLN A 67 12.06 -7.91 -12.72
CA GLN A 67 10.92 -7.16 -13.23
C GLN A 67 9.95 -8.00 -14.09
N ALA A 68 10.46 -9.00 -14.79
CA ALA A 68 9.61 -9.89 -15.58
C ALA A 68 8.73 -10.77 -14.66
N PHE A 69 9.30 -11.31 -13.59
CA PHE A 69 8.58 -12.13 -12.63
C PHE A 69 7.58 -11.30 -11.81
N ILE A 70 7.98 -10.12 -11.34
CA ILE A 70 7.10 -9.20 -10.61
C ILE A 70 5.86 -8.88 -11.47
N ARG A 71 6.08 -8.48 -12.75
CA ARG A 71 4.97 -8.18 -13.67
C ARG A 71 4.07 -9.38 -13.95
N GLN A 72 4.63 -10.59 -13.99
CA GLN A 72 3.84 -11.79 -14.17
C GLN A 72 2.89 -11.99 -12.99
N ILE A 73 3.38 -11.91 -11.76
CA ILE A 73 2.56 -12.06 -10.54
C ILE A 73 1.50 -10.95 -10.46
N VAL A 74 1.87 -9.70 -10.72
CA VAL A 74 0.93 -8.58 -10.73
C VAL A 74 -0.16 -8.77 -11.80
N ASN A 75 0.20 -9.25 -12.99
CA ASN A 75 -0.78 -9.52 -14.05
C ASN A 75 -1.71 -10.68 -13.67
N ASP A 76 -1.21 -11.73 -13.02
CA ASP A 76 -2.04 -12.83 -12.52
C ASP A 76 -3.03 -12.33 -11.45
N ALA A 77 -2.58 -11.45 -10.55
CA ALA A 77 -3.46 -10.81 -9.57
C ALA A 77 -4.54 -9.93 -10.23
N ARG A 78 -4.19 -9.20 -11.28
CA ARG A 78 -5.15 -8.39 -12.09
C ARG A 78 -6.23 -9.25 -12.74
N GLN A 79 -5.89 -10.45 -13.20
CA GLN A 79 -6.87 -11.38 -13.79
C GLN A 79 -7.79 -11.99 -12.74
N ASN A 80 -7.29 -12.20 -11.53
CA ASN A 80 -8.01 -12.81 -10.41
C ASN A 80 -8.36 -11.78 -9.33
N LYS A 81 -9.01 -10.68 -9.74
CA LYS A 81 -9.38 -9.60 -8.81
C LYS A 81 -10.24 -10.13 -7.65
N PRO A 82 -9.88 -9.81 -6.40
CA PRO A 82 -10.76 -10.09 -5.28
C PRO A 82 -12.03 -9.26 -5.40
N SER A 83 -13.18 -9.86 -5.13
CA SER A 83 -14.46 -9.15 -5.09
C SER A 83 -15.06 -9.20 -3.70
N ILE A 84 -15.59 -8.08 -3.26
CA ILE A 84 -16.32 -7.98 -2.00
C ILE A 84 -17.76 -8.41 -2.26
N ASN A 85 -18.23 -9.44 -1.53
CA ASN A 85 -19.61 -9.92 -1.62
C ASN A 85 -20.28 -9.92 -0.25
N VAL A 86 -21.35 -9.16 -0.15
CA VAL A 86 -22.23 -9.14 1.03
C VAL A 86 -23.26 -10.24 0.88
N ARG A 87 -23.38 -11.09 1.91
CA ARG A 87 -24.37 -12.17 1.96
C ARG A 87 -25.17 -12.08 3.26
N PRO A 88 -26.47 -12.40 3.24
CA PRO A 88 -27.25 -12.52 4.47
C PRO A 88 -26.67 -13.65 5.33
N VAL A 89 -26.57 -13.42 6.64
CA VAL A 89 -25.96 -14.39 7.58
C VAL A 89 -26.96 -15.44 8.02
N ASP A 90 -28.26 -15.10 8.07
CA ASP A 90 -29.33 -15.98 8.51
C ASP A 90 -30.61 -15.79 7.68
N ASN A 91 -31.64 -16.60 8.01
CA ASN A 91 -32.95 -16.54 7.34
C ASN A 91 -33.77 -15.29 7.67
N ILE A 92 -33.33 -14.45 8.61
CA ILE A 92 -34.02 -13.21 9.04
C ILE A 92 -33.45 -12.01 8.28
N ALA A 93 -32.18 -12.11 7.83
CA ALA A 93 -31.53 -11.06 7.06
C ALA A 93 -32.13 -10.96 5.64
N ASP A 94 -32.49 -9.74 5.24
CA ASP A 94 -33.12 -9.49 3.95
C ASP A 94 -32.10 -9.63 2.79
N PRO A 95 -32.30 -10.58 1.86
CA PRO A 95 -31.43 -10.75 0.69
C PRO A 95 -31.37 -9.50 -0.20
N ARG A 96 -32.46 -8.71 -0.24
CA ARG A 96 -32.54 -7.47 -1.02
C ARG A 96 -31.60 -6.40 -0.47
N THR A 97 -31.46 -6.30 0.83
CA THR A 97 -30.50 -5.40 1.47
C THR A 97 -29.05 -5.79 1.10
N ALA A 98 -28.73 -7.08 1.10
CA ALA A 98 -27.41 -7.55 0.66
C ALA A 98 -27.14 -7.21 -0.82
N GLU A 99 -28.15 -7.31 -1.68
CA GLU A 99 -28.06 -6.97 -3.10
C GLU A 99 -27.79 -5.47 -3.32
N ILE A 100 -28.50 -4.61 -2.56
CA ILE A 100 -28.31 -3.16 -2.56
C ILE A 100 -26.88 -2.82 -2.09
N MET A 101 -26.41 -3.43 -1.00
CA MET A 101 -25.05 -3.21 -0.49
C MET A 101 -23.98 -3.65 -1.50
N ASN A 102 -24.16 -4.78 -2.19
CA ASN A 102 -23.27 -5.20 -3.26
C ASN A 102 -23.25 -4.20 -4.43
N GLY A 103 -24.41 -3.64 -4.78
CA GLY A 103 -24.52 -2.59 -5.79
C GLY A 103 -23.77 -1.31 -5.38
N LEU A 104 -23.91 -0.89 -4.11
CA LEU A 104 -23.20 0.26 -3.56
C LEU A 104 -21.68 0.07 -3.56
N ILE A 105 -21.19 -1.08 -3.12
CA ILE A 105 -19.75 -1.38 -3.13
C ILE A 105 -19.18 -1.30 -4.55
N ARG A 106 -19.85 -1.92 -5.52
CA ARG A 106 -19.42 -1.84 -6.94
C ARG A 106 -19.42 -0.41 -7.48
N HIS A 107 -20.38 0.40 -7.06
CA HIS A 107 -20.43 1.81 -7.43
C HIS A 107 -19.23 2.57 -6.86
N ILE A 108 -18.93 2.39 -5.57
CA ILE A 108 -17.78 3.00 -4.90
C ILE A 108 -16.47 2.57 -5.57
N GLU A 109 -16.29 1.27 -5.85
CA GLU A 109 -15.12 0.76 -6.55
C GLU A 109 -14.96 1.39 -7.94
N ALA A 110 -16.04 1.49 -8.69
CA ALA A 110 -16.01 2.05 -10.05
C ALA A 110 -15.77 3.57 -10.08
N THR A 111 -16.37 4.31 -9.15
CA THR A 111 -16.23 5.79 -9.09
C THR A 111 -14.89 6.25 -8.53
N SER A 112 -14.23 5.39 -7.75
CA SER A 112 -12.94 5.68 -7.09
C SER A 112 -11.74 5.12 -7.84
N ASP A 113 -11.90 4.50 -9.02
CA ASP A 113 -10.84 3.77 -9.71
C ASP A 113 -10.10 2.78 -8.79
N ALA A 114 -10.88 2.02 -7.98
CA ALA A 114 -10.34 1.11 -6.96
C ALA A 114 -9.34 0.10 -7.54
N ASP A 115 -9.50 -0.28 -8.81
CA ASP A 115 -8.57 -1.14 -9.54
C ASP A 115 -7.13 -0.61 -9.50
N VAL A 116 -6.94 0.70 -9.65
CA VAL A 116 -5.62 1.33 -9.60
C VAL A 116 -5.01 1.28 -8.19
N ALA A 117 -5.86 1.42 -7.17
CA ALA A 117 -5.45 1.31 -5.78
C ALA A 117 -5.02 -0.14 -5.43
N TYR A 118 -5.81 -1.13 -5.85
CA TYR A 118 -5.50 -2.55 -5.66
C TYR A 118 -4.21 -2.95 -6.41
N ASP A 119 -4.09 -2.60 -7.67
CA ASP A 119 -2.92 -2.89 -8.49
C ASP A 119 -1.64 -2.32 -7.87
N THR A 120 -1.70 -1.08 -7.38
CA THR A 120 -0.55 -0.44 -6.73
C THR A 120 -0.19 -1.15 -5.42
N ALA A 121 -1.19 -1.53 -4.61
CA ALA A 121 -0.95 -2.24 -3.37
C ALA A 121 -0.33 -3.62 -3.61
N VAL A 122 -0.84 -4.36 -4.61
CA VAL A 122 -0.27 -5.66 -5.01
C VAL A 122 1.15 -5.51 -5.55
N GLU A 123 1.41 -4.53 -6.42
CA GLU A 123 2.76 -4.26 -6.93
C GLU A 123 3.74 -3.95 -5.80
N CYS A 124 3.35 -3.10 -4.85
CA CYS A 124 4.16 -2.80 -3.68
C CYS A 124 4.39 -4.03 -2.79
N ALA A 125 3.38 -4.88 -2.61
CA ALA A 125 3.49 -6.09 -1.83
C ALA A 125 4.40 -7.15 -2.47
N VAL A 126 4.38 -7.28 -3.79
CA VAL A 126 5.26 -8.19 -4.53
C VAL A 126 6.70 -7.69 -4.58
N ASP A 127 6.90 -6.35 -4.66
CA ASP A 127 8.22 -5.71 -4.77
C ASP A 127 8.93 -5.56 -3.41
N GLY A 128 8.16 -5.41 -2.32
CA GLY A 128 8.73 -5.09 -1.00
C GLY A 128 8.02 -5.76 0.19
N GLY A 129 7.17 -6.75 -0.03
CA GLY A 129 6.54 -7.54 1.02
C GLY A 129 5.21 -6.96 1.54
N PHE A 130 4.95 -5.67 1.40
CA PHE A 130 3.69 -5.05 1.84
C PHE A 130 3.25 -3.90 0.94
N GLY A 131 1.95 -3.70 0.85
CA GLY A 131 1.34 -2.61 0.10
C GLY A 131 0.00 -2.23 0.72
N PHE A 132 -0.39 -0.98 0.58
CA PHE A 132 -1.59 -0.42 1.19
C PHE A 132 -2.44 0.34 0.17
N PHE A 133 -3.72 0.36 0.44
CA PHE A 133 -4.67 1.35 -0.07
C PHE A 133 -5.47 1.91 1.10
N ALA A 134 -6.06 3.06 0.96
CA ALA A 134 -6.91 3.66 1.98
C ALA A 134 -8.35 3.77 1.50
N LEU A 135 -9.28 3.68 2.45
CA LEU A 135 -10.65 4.14 2.30
C LEU A 135 -10.76 5.51 2.95
N ASP A 136 -11.24 6.47 2.21
CA ASP A 136 -11.39 7.84 2.66
C ASP A 136 -12.81 8.35 2.37
N ILE A 137 -13.22 9.40 3.06
CA ILE A 137 -14.47 10.09 2.82
C ILE A 137 -14.12 11.43 2.20
N ASP A 138 -14.59 11.67 0.99
CA ASP A 138 -14.33 12.90 0.25
C ASP A 138 -15.61 13.41 -0.42
N TYR A 139 -15.62 14.63 -0.87
CA TYR A 139 -16.76 15.17 -1.60
C TYR A 139 -17.03 14.35 -2.86
N ALA A 140 -18.31 14.01 -3.09
CA ALA A 140 -18.72 13.25 -4.26
C ALA A 140 -18.33 13.97 -5.56
N ARG A 141 -18.47 15.31 -5.58
CA ARG A 141 -18.08 16.19 -6.67
C ARG A 141 -17.67 17.57 -6.09
N ASP A 142 -16.92 18.32 -6.86
CA ASP A 142 -16.40 19.64 -6.47
C ASP A 142 -17.52 20.69 -6.25
N ASP A 143 -18.74 20.43 -6.76
CA ASP A 143 -19.89 21.34 -6.71
C ASP A 143 -20.94 20.94 -5.67
N THR A 144 -20.73 19.89 -4.88
CA THR A 144 -21.68 19.42 -3.86
C THR A 144 -21.04 19.28 -2.49
N PHE A 145 -21.87 19.35 -1.44
CA PHE A 145 -21.47 19.02 -0.07
C PHE A 145 -21.74 17.56 0.29
N ASP A 146 -22.19 16.76 -0.67
CA ASP A 146 -22.41 15.33 -0.46
C ASP A 146 -21.07 14.62 -0.32
N LEU A 147 -20.96 13.78 0.69
CA LEU A 147 -19.78 12.97 0.96
C LEU A 147 -19.94 11.57 0.38
N ASP A 148 -18.87 11.05 -0.19
CA ASP A 148 -18.80 9.70 -0.74
C ASP A 148 -17.58 8.97 -0.21
N ILE A 149 -17.67 7.64 -0.18
CA ILE A 149 -16.53 6.78 0.19
C ILE A 149 -15.68 6.59 -1.07
N LYS A 150 -14.39 6.85 -0.97
CA LYS A 150 -13.45 6.70 -2.08
C LYS A 150 -12.27 5.80 -1.71
N PHE A 151 -11.85 4.98 -2.67
CA PHE A 151 -10.57 4.29 -2.59
C PHE A 151 -9.43 5.24 -2.94
N ARG A 152 -8.44 5.30 -2.09
CA ARG A 152 -7.25 6.12 -2.30
C ARG A 152 -6.02 5.24 -2.45
N ARG A 153 -5.33 5.43 -3.58
CA ARG A 153 -4.07 4.78 -3.85
C ARG A 153 -2.96 5.31 -2.94
N ILE A 154 -2.18 4.40 -2.34
CA ILE A 154 -0.97 4.74 -1.58
C ILE A 154 0.23 4.27 -2.39
N GLY A 155 0.94 5.21 -3.02
CA GLY A 155 2.10 4.92 -3.87
C GLY A 155 3.40 4.65 -3.09
N ASN A 156 3.48 5.16 -1.86
CA ASN A 156 4.62 4.92 -0.98
C ASN A 156 4.18 4.18 0.29
N PRO A 157 4.38 2.85 0.36
CA PRO A 157 3.99 2.06 1.53
C PRO A 157 4.74 2.44 2.80
N PHE A 158 5.94 3.02 2.68
CA PHE A 158 6.74 3.46 3.85
C PHE A 158 6.19 4.71 4.54
N ALA A 159 5.20 5.40 3.95
CA ALA A 159 4.53 6.52 4.59
C ALA A 159 3.46 6.08 5.60
N ILE A 160 3.13 4.79 5.65
CA ILE A 160 2.16 4.22 6.57
C ILE A 160 2.89 3.60 7.75
N LEU A 161 2.42 3.93 8.94
CA LEU A 161 2.79 3.30 10.19
C LEU A 161 1.51 2.71 10.79
N TRP A 162 1.60 1.49 11.30
CA TRP A 162 0.50 0.85 12.00
C TRP A 162 0.97 0.26 13.33
N VAL A 163 0.08 0.28 14.29
CA VAL A 163 0.31 -0.20 15.66
C VAL A 163 -0.49 -1.47 15.89
#